data_0d28a78dc5dc974b069497f8c9de0af3
#
_entry.id   0d28a78dc5dc974b069497f8c9de0af3
#
_cell.length_a   1.000
_cell.length_b   1.000
_cell.length_c   1.000
_cell.angle_alpha   90.00
_cell.angle_beta   90.00
_cell.angle_gamma   90.00
#
_symmetry.space_group_name_H-M   'P 1'
#
loop_
_entity.id
_entity.type
_entity.pdbx_description
1 polymer ?
#
loop_
_entity_poly.entity_id
_entity_poly.type
_entity_poly.pdbx_seq_one_letter_code
_entity_poly.pdbx_strand_id
1 'polypeptide(L)'
;MIATRILRRPRALIVGCGDVGMRCVAQWRDTHRNLRIFALTSHPARRDELRAAGATPIVGDLDRRATLGRLAGLARTILHLAPPQSDGRDDRRTRALIAATTVPARRPPVPSASAVGRLRTLRTAARQAGAPVRAARIVPDGLRAPRLVYASTTGVYGDCGGARIDETHPLRPANPRAFRRVSAERQLRAATVRGVLSARIVR
;
A
#
# COMPACT_ATOMS: atom_id res chain seq x y z
N MET A 1 7.76 36.83 -2.58
CA MET A 1 7.21 35.86 -3.57
C MET A 1 6.63 34.69 -2.80
N ILE A 2 5.30 34.54 -2.77
CA ILE A 2 4.62 33.42 -2.11
C ILE A 2 4.70 32.25 -3.09
N ALA A 3 5.52 31.24 -2.77
CA ALA A 3 5.59 30.02 -3.56
C ALA A 3 4.22 29.30 -3.49
N THR A 4 3.49 29.33 -4.58
CA THR A 4 2.22 28.62 -4.73
C THR A 4 2.52 27.13 -4.67
N ARG A 5 2.38 26.55 -3.48
CA ARG A 5 2.45 25.10 -3.27
C ARG A 5 1.28 24.49 -4.02
N ILE A 6 1.54 23.94 -5.19
CA ILE A 6 0.53 23.18 -5.94
C ILE A 6 0.11 22.01 -5.04
N LEU A 7 -1.01 22.16 -4.35
CA LEU A 7 -1.64 21.10 -3.55
C LEU A 7 -2.08 20.01 -4.52
N ARG A 8 -1.23 19.02 -4.76
CA ARG A 8 -1.61 17.84 -5.56
C ARG A 8 -2.78 17.17 -4.86
N ARG A 9 -3.90 17.03 -5.57
CA ARG A 9 -5.08 16.31 -5.07
C ARG A 9 -4.64 14.94 -4.51
N PRO A 10 -5.14 14.53 -3.33
CA PRO A 10 -4.86 13.22 -2.79
C PRO A 10 -5.32 12.14 -3.78
N ARG A 11 -4.59 11.02 -3.81
CA ARG A 11 -4.83 9.93 -4.75
C ARG A 11 -5.02 8.62 -4.00
N ALA A 12 -6.05 7.87 -4.38
CA ALA A 12 -6.28 6.51 -3.91
C ALA A 12 -6.28 5.55 -5.10
N LEU A 13 -5.79 4.33 -4.87
CA LEU A 13 -5.81 3.24 -5.82
C LEU A 13 -6.63 2.08 -5.25
N ILE A 14 -7.63 1.63 -6.00
CA ILE A 14 -8.39 0.42 -5.69
C ILE A 14 -7.89 -0.68 -6.62
N VAL A 15 -7.43 -1.78 -6.04
CA VAL A 15 -6.97 -2.99 -6.73
C VAL A 15 -8.00 -4.09 -6.54
N GLY A 16 -8.63 -4.52 -7.63
CA GLY A 16 -9.79 -5.43 -7.58
C GLY A 16 -11.10 -4.68 -7.34
N CYS A 17 -11.42 -3.74 -8.26
CA CYS A 17 -12.64 -2.93 -8.20
C CYS A 17 -13.86 -3.73 -8.66
N GLY A 18 -14.25 -4.79 -7.91
CA GLY A 18 -15.50 -5.52 -8.02
C GLY A 18 -16.63 -4.80 -7.24
N ASP A 19 -17.64 -5.52 -6.76
CA ASP A 19 -18.78 -4.96 -6.05
C ASP A 19 -18.36 -4.10 -4.85
N VAL A 20 -17.54 -4.63 -3.94
CA VAL A 20 -17.03 -3.88 -2.78
C VAL A 20 -16.24 -2.65 -3.21
N GLY A 21 -15.38 -2.79 -4.24
CA GLY A 21 -14.59 -1.68 -4.76
C GLY A 21 -15.45 -0.57 -5.35
N MET A 22 -16.51 -0.90 -6.06
CA MET A 22 -17.47 0.05 -6.63
C MET A 22 -18.22 0.81 -5.52
N ARG A 23 -18.64 0.15 -4.46
CA ARG A 23 -19.24 0.80 -3.27
C ARG A 23 -18.27 1.76 -2.60
N CYS A 24 -16.99 1.38 -2.49
CA CYS A 24 -15.95 2.26 -1.98
C CYS A 24 -15.76 3.50 -2.87
N VAL A 25 -15.83 3.35 -4.20
CA VAL A 25 -15.75 4.49 -5.14
C VAL A 25 -16.90 5.46 -4.88
N ALA A 26 -18.15 4.96 -4.80
CA ALA A 26 -19.33 5.77 -4.54
C ALA A 26 -19.18 6.54 -3.22
N GLN A 27 -18.92 5.84 -2.13
CA GLN A 27 -18.76 6.44 -0.81
C GLN A 27 -17.62 7.48 -0.74
N TRP A 28 -16.48 7.19 -1.37
CA TRP A 28 -15.35 8.14 -1.36
C TRP A 28 -15.61 9.39 -2.19
N ARG A 29 -16.40 9.30 -3.26
CA ARG A 29 -16.81 10.48 -4.03
C ARG A 29 -17.70 11.41 -3.20
N ASP A 30 -18.60 10.84 -2.40
CA ASP A 30 -19.52 11.62 -1.57
C ASP A 30 -18.79 12.28 -0.41
N THR A 31 -17.86 11.55 0.24
CA THR A 31 -17.17 12.03 1.45
C THR A 31 -15.90 12.82 1.16
N HIS A 32 -15.23 12.63 0.00
CA HIS A 32 -13.92 13.19 -0.33
C HIS A 32 -13.88 13.82 -1.73
N ARG A 33 -14.56 14.92 -1.95
CA ARG A 33 -14.70 15.60 -3.26
C ARG A 33 -13.36 15.90 -3.96
N ASN A 34 -12.28 16.07 -3.22
CA ASN A 34 -10.93 16.33 -3.77
C ASN A 34 -10.10 15.09 -4.00
N LEU A 35 -10.59 13.88 -3.66
CA LEU A 35 -9.87 12.64 -3.84
C LEU A 35 -9.93 12.19 -5.30
N ARG A 36 -8.78 11.91 -5.91
CA ARG A 36 -8.71 11.26 -7.21
C ARG A 36 -8.60 9.75 -7.02
N ILE A 37 -9.62 9.02 -7.48
CA ILE A 37 -9.71 7.58 -7.34
C ILE A 37 -9.24 6.92 -8.63
N PHE A 38 -8.27 5.99 -8.52
CA PHE A 38 -7.82 5.11 -9.58
C PHE A 38 -8.31 3.70 -9.31
N ALA A 39 -8.70 2.97 -10.36
CA ALA A 39 -9.14 1.58 -10.27
C ALA A 39 -8.31 0.70 -11.19
N LEU A 40 -7.57 -0.26 -10.64
CA LEU A 40 -6.85 -1.26 -11.42
C LEU A 40 -7.81 -2.36 -11.85
N THR A 41 -7.84 -2.65 -13.15
CA THR A 41 -8.63 -3.74 -13.75
C THR A 41 -7.81 -4.51 -14.77
N SER A 42 -7.93 -5.83 -14.77
CA SER A 42 -7.38 -6.69 -15.83
C SER A 42 -8.29 -6.78 -17.07
N HIS A 43 -9.51 -6.25 -16.98
CA HIS A 43 -10.52 -6.32 -18.06
C HIS A 43 -10.70 -4.93 -18.71
N PRO A 44 -10.16 -4.70 -19.92
CA PRO A 44 -10.29 -3.42 -20.63
C PRO A 44 -11.74 -2.97 -20.85
N ALA A 45 -12.66 -3.91 -21.04
CA ALA A 45 -14.08 -3.63 -21.24
C ALA A 45 -14.74 -2.91 -20.05
N ARG A 46 -14.18 -3.02 -18.85
CA ARG A 46 -14.72 -2.34 -17.66
C ARG A 46 -14.36 -0.86 -17.54
N ARG A 47 -13.62 -0.30 -18.52
CA ARG A 47 -13.18 1.10 -18.45
C ARG A 47 -14.31 2.09 -18.31
N ASP A 48 -15.36 1.91 -19.10
CA ASP A 48 -16.47 2.87 -19.16
C ASP A 48 -17.35 2.77 -17.93
N GLU A 49 -17.59 1.57 -17.41
CA GLU A 49 -18.24 1.32 -16.13
C GLU A 49 -17.50 2.06 -14.98
N LEU A 50 -16.18 1.89 -14.91
CA LEU A 50 -15.36 2.53 -13.88
C LEU A 50 -15.32 4.05 -14.00
N ARG A 51 -15.30 4.59 -15.23
CA ARG A 51 -15.39 6.04 -15.47
C ARG A 51 -16.74 6.61 -15.06
N ALA A 52 -17.83 5.93 -15.41
CA ALA A 52 -19.18 6.32 -15.04
C ALA A 52 -19.34 6.36 -13.50
N ALA A 53 -18.74 5.39 -12.80
CA ALA A 53 -18.68 5.39 -11.34
C ALA A 53 -17.80 6.52 -10.76
N GLY A 54 -16.98 7.20 -11.58
CA GLY A 54 -16.11 8.30 -11.17
C GLY A 54 -14.69 7.91 -10.76
N ALA A 55 -14.28 6.69 -11.11
CA ALA A 55 -12.89 6.27 -10.98
C ALA A 55 -12.13 6.43 -12.30
N THR A 56 -10.82 6.68 -12.22
CA THR A 56 -9.92 6.66 -13.38
C THR A 56 -9.41 5.22 -13.57
N PRO A 57 -9.82 4.51 -14.64
CA PRO A 57 -9.40 3.13 -14.84
C PRO A 57 -7.93 3.05 -15.27
N ILE A 58 -7.22 2.09 -14.71
CA ILE A 58 -5.89 1.66 -15.13
C ILE A 58 -5.99 0.20 -15.55
N VAL A 59 -5.68 -0.07 -16.81
CA VAL A 59 -5.60 -1.45 -17.28
C VAL A 59 -4.25 -2.04 -16.89
N GLY A 60 -4.29 -3.12 -16.13
CA GLY A 60 -3.12 -3.86 -15.68
C GLY A 60 -3.54 -5.12 -14.95
N ASP A 61 -2.70 -6.13 -15.05
CA ASP A 61 -2.95 -7.47 -14.52
C ASP A 61 -1.88 -7.83 -13.49
N LEU A 62 -2.32 -8.21 -12.29
CA LEU A 62 -1.42 -8.62 -11.20
C LEU A 62 -0.63 -9.89 -11.54
N ASP A 63 -1.12 -10.70 -12.46
CA ASP A 63 -0.42 -11.88 -12.95
C ASP A 63 0.62 -11.52 -14.04
N ARG A 64 0.56 -10.30 -14.60
CA ARG A 64 1.47 -9.77 -15.63
C ARG A 64 2.20 -8.53 -15.16
N ARG A 65 3.28 -8.67 -14.43
CA ARG A 65 4.04 -7.56 -13.81
C ARG A 65 4.40 -6.43 -14.77
N ALA A 66 4.69 -6.73 -16.04
CA ALA A 66 5.02 -5.72 -17.04
C ALA A 66 3.92 -4.68 -17.25
N THR A 67 2.65 -5.03 -16.97
CA THR A 67 1.49 -4.14 -17.10
C THR A 67 1.31 -3.16 -15.93
N LEU A 68 2.06 -3.34 -14.85
CA LEU A 68 1.90 -2.63 -13.59
C LEU A 68 2.82 -1.41 -13.44
N GLY A 69 3.66 -1.09 -14.42
CA GLY A 69 4.67 -0.03 -14.31
C GLY A 69 4.11 1.37 -13.98
N ARG A 70 2.82 1.61 -14.28
CA ARG A 70 2.14 2.88 -13.98
C ARG A 70 1.74 3.05 -12.51
N LEU A 71 1.87 2.02 -11.68
CA LEU A 71 1.43 2.05 -10.28
C LEU A 71 2.46 2.69 -9.35
N ALA A 72 3.73 2.76 -9.75
CA ALA A 72 4.81 3.31 -8.94
C ALA A 72 4.55 4.78 -8.59
N GLY A 73 4.41 5.08 -7.30
CA GLY A 73 4.15 6.43 -6.81
C GLY A 73 2.81 7.05 -7.24
N LEU A 74 1.90 6.27 -7.84
CA LEU A 74 0.61 6.75 -8.34
C LEU A 74 -0.28 7.26 -7.23
N ALA A 75 -0.41 6.50 -6.15
CA ALA A 75 -1.29 6.81 -5.03
C ALA A 75 -0.62 6.50 -3.69
N ARG A 76 -0.97 7.28 -2.67
CA ARG A 76 -0.49 7.05 -1.30
C ARG A 76 -1.40 6.14 -0.49
N THR A 77 -2.66 6.07 -0.86
CA THR A 77 -3.66 5.18 -0.26
C THR A 77 -3.99 4.09 -1.26
N ILE A 78 -3.85 2.84 -0.86
CA ILE A 78 -4.09 1.67 -1.69
C ILE A 78 -5.09 0.78 -0.98
N LEU A 79 -6.19 0.43 -1.64
CA LEU A 79 -7.16 -0.55 -1.18
C LEU A 79 -7.00 -1.81 -2.03
N HIS A 80 -6.53 -2.89 -1.41
CA HIS A 80 -6.30 -4.17 -2.09
C HIS A 80 -7.44 -5.14 -1.78
N LEU A 81 -8.35 -5.29 -2.74
CA LEU A 81 -9.53 -6.15 -2.70
C LEU A 81 -9.43 -7.34 -3.66
N ALA A 82 -8.42 -7.33 -4.56
CA ALA A 82 -8.28 -8.41 -5.53
C ALA A 82 -8.10 -9.77 -4.83
N PRO A 83 -8.78 -10.82 -5.32
CA PRO A 83 -8.57 -12.17 -4.82
C PRO A 83 -7.15 -12.65 -5.17
N PRO A 84 -6.58 -13.59 -4.40
CA PRO A 84 -5.37 -14.27 -4.81
C PRO A 84 -5.61 -15.05 -6.11
N GLN A 85 -4.54 -15.43 -6.81
CA GLN A 85 -4.63 -16.32 -7.97
C GLN A 85 -5.24 -17.69 -7.57
N SER A 86 -5.61 -18.49 -8.55
CA SER A 86 -6.28 -19.78 -8.31
C SER A 86 -5.34 -20.91 -7.87
N ASP A 87 -4.07 -20.84 -8.24
CA ASP A 87 -3.06 -21.89 -8.09
C ASP A 87 -2.00 -21.57 -7.03
N GLY A 88 -1.32 -22.59 -6.55
CA GLY A 88 -0.22 -22.48 -5.58
C GLY A 88 -0.67 -22.14 -4.15
N ARG A 89 0.28 -22.10 -3.23
CA ARG A 89 0.07 -21.75 -1.82
C ARG A 89 0.50 -20.33 -1.48
N ASP A 90 1.28 -19.69 -2.34
CA ASP A 90 1.85 -18.37 -2.15
C ASP A 90 1.06 -17.32 -2.95
N ASP A 91 0.85 -16.13 -2.40
CA ASP A 91 0.15 -15.06 -3.13
C ASP A 91 1.12 -14.24 -3.98
N ARG A 92 1.17 -14.57 -5.28
CA ARG A 92 2.00 -13.88 -6.27
C ARG A 92 1.45 -12.50 -6.61
N ARG A 93 0.11 -12.32 -6.56
CA ARG A 93 -0.55 -11.04 -6.91
C ARG A 93 -0.22 -9.96 -5.89
N THR A 94 -0.30 -10.26 -4.60
CA THR A 94 0.11 -9.32 -3.54
C THR A 94 1.59 -8.97 -3.65
N ARG A 95 2.46 -9.95 -3.96
CA ARG A 95 3.88 -9.70 -4.20
C ARG A 95 4.11 -8.75 -5.37
N ALA A 96 3.41 -8.97 -6.49
CA ALA A 96 3.51 -8.12 -7.67
C ALA A 96 3.03 -6.69 -7.38
N LEU A 97 1.92 -6.55 -6.61
CA LEU A 97 1.39 -5.24 -6.20
C LEU A 97 2.38 -4.48 -5.32
N ILE A 98 2.95 -5.11 -4.30
CA ILE A 98 3.97 -4.50 -3.43
C ILE A 98 5.12 -3.98 -4.29
N ALA A 99 5.66 -4.82 -5.17
CA ALA A 99 6.79 -4.45 -6.03
C ALA A 99 6.45 -3.30 -7.01
N ALA A 100 5.20 -3.25 -7.50
CA ALA A 100 4.77 -2.25 -8.48
C ALA A 100 4.42 -0.90 -7.86
N THR A 101 3.98 -0.86 -6.60
CA THR A 101 3.52 0.36 -5.93
C THR A 101 4.63 1.07 -5.15
N THR A 102 5.67 0.33 -4.79
CA THR A 102 6.81 0.87 -4.06
C THR A 102 7.81 1.47 -5.04
N VAL A 103 8.00 2.77 -4.95
CA VAL A 103 9.12 3.42 -5.67
C VAL A 103 10.42 2.94 -5.03
N PRO A 104 11.38 2.42 -5.81
CA PRO A 104 12.71 2.14 -5.28
C PRO A 104 13.19 3.40 -4.57
N ALA A 105 13.57 3.28 -3.28
CA ALA A 105 14.17 4.40 -2.59
C ALA A 105 15.34 4.86 -3.46
N ARG A 106 15.26 6.05 -4.05
CA ARG A 106 16.42 6.68 -4.68
C ARG A 106 17.48 6.68 -3.60
N ARG A 107 18.55 5.92 -3.82
CA ARG A 107 19.71 5.95 -2.93
C ARG A 107 20.04 7.42 -2.73
N PRO A 108 19.98 7.96 -1.49
CA PRO A 108 20.34 9.35 -1.30
C PRO A 108 21.73 9.52 -1.94
N PRO A 109 22.00 10.62 -2.64
CA PRO A 109 23.33 10.88 -3.15
C PRO A 109 24.29 10.72 -1.98
N VAL A 110 25.36 9.96 -2.18
CA VAL A 110 26.39 9.77 -1.16
C VAL A 110 26.81 11.17 -0.75
N PRO A 111 26.62 11.59 0.52
CA PRO A 111 26.94 12.95 0.92
C PRO A 111 28.44 13.16 0.64
N SER A 112 28.79 14.26 0.00
CA SER A 112 30.17 14.60 -0.22
C SER A 112 30.96 14.63 1.10
N ALA A 113 32.22 14.34 1.09
CA ALA A 113 33.06 14.30 2.30
C ALA A 113 32.88 15.55 3.19
N SER A 114 32.64 16.73 2.57
CA SER A 114 32.31 17.99 3.27
C SER A 114 30.95 18.00 3.97
N ALA A 115 29.95 17.25 3.46
CA ALA A 115 28.64 17.13 4.12
C ALA A 115 28.67 16.14 5.29
N VAL A 116 29.49 15.09 5.22
CA VAL A 116 29.71 14.13 6.31
C VAL A 116 30.39 14.82 7.51
N GLY A 117 31.38 15.70 7.26
CA GLY A 117 32.00 16.49 8.29
C GLY A 117 31.02 17.38 9.07
N ARG A 118 30.17 18.12 8.36
CA ARG A 118 29.13 19.00 8.97
C ARG A 118 28.10 18.23 9.78
N LEU A 119 27.65 17.06 9.29
CA LEU A 119 26.70 16.20 10.04
C LEU A 119 27.34 15.63 11.31
N ARG A 120 28.63 15.32 11.31
CA ARG A 120 29.37 14.82 12.47
C ARG A 120 29.49 15.89 13.56
N THR A 121 29.80 17.12 13.19
CA THR A 121 29.88 18.26 14.11
C THR A 121 28.54 18.59 14.76
N LEU A 122 27.44 18.60 13.98
CA LEU A 122 26.09 18.83 14.52
C LEU A 122 25.62 17.71 15.48
N ARG A 123 25.97 16.45 15.21
CA ARG A 123 25.64 15.32 16.10
C ARG A 123 26.42 15.38 17.42
N THR A 124 27.66 15.88 17.41
CA THR A 124 28.48 16.04 18.62
C THR A 124 27.91 17.17 19.50
N ALA A 125 27.56 18.30 18.90
CA ALA A 125 26.93 19.42 19.60
C ALA A 125 25.56 19.04 20.21
N ALA A 126 24.72 18.27 19.51
CA ALA A 126 23.42 17.82 20.01
C ALA A 126 23.54 16.81 21.17
N ARG A 127 24.61 15.98 21.20
CA ARG A 127 24.88 15.06 22.33
C ARG A 127 25.33 15.80 23.59
N GLN A 128 26.03 16.89 23.45
CA GLN A 128 26.49 17.73 24.57
C GLN A 128 25.35 18.54 25.21
N ALA A 129 24.27 18.82 24.45
CA ALA A 129 23.13 19.58 24.91
C ALA A 129 22.04 18.73 25.66
N GLY A 130 22.29 17.44 25.92
CA GLY A 130 21.36 16.58 26.68
C GLY A 130 19.96 16.40 26.10
N ALA A 131 19.73 16.81 24.85
CA ALA A 131 18.42 16.71 24.22
C ALA A 131 18.12 15.24 23.83
N PRO A 132 16.87 14.71 24.12
CA PRO A 132 16.49 13.39 23.66
C PRO A 132 16.45 13.38 22.14
N VAL A 133 17.43 12.74 21.50
CA VAL A 133 17.52 12.60 20.04
C VAL A 133 16.48 11.59 19.58
N ARG A 134 15.21 11.93 19.70
CA ARG A 134 14.17 11.46 18.79
C ARG A 134 14.05 12.50 17.69
N ALA A 135 15.05 12.58 16.83
CA ALA A 135 14.90 13.27 15.56
C ALA A 135 13.81 12.53 14.77
N ALA A 136 12.57 12.98 14.93
CA ALA A 136 11.51 12.65 14.00
C ALA A 136 12.05 13.03 12.61
N ARG A 137 12.44 12.03 11.83
CA ARG A 137 12.87 12.21 10.46
C ARG A 137 11.70 12.87 9.74
N ILE A 138 11.76 14.17 9.52
CA ILE A 138 10.84 14.89 8.65
C ILE A 138 11.11 14.34 7.24
N VAL A 139 10.42 13.23 6.92
CA VAL A 139 10.43 12.68 5.57
C VAL A 139 9.58 13.62 4.75
N PRO A 140 10.14 14.26 3.70
CA PRO A 140 9.35 15.10 2.80
C PRO A 140 8.11 14.34 2.36
N ASP A 141 6.97 15.03 2.26
CA ASP A 141 5.65 14.41 2.04
C ASP A 141 5.58 13.52 0.79
N GLY A 142 6.47 13.71 -0.17
CA GLY A 142 6.65 12.88 -1.37
C GLY A 142 7.37 11.54 -1.16
N LEU A 143 8.00 11.30 0.00
CA LEU A 143 8.81 10.11 0.30
C LEU A 143 8.21 9.20 1.38
N ARG A 144 7.02 9.52 1.88
CA ARG A 144 6.33 8.64 2.83
C ARG A 144 5.87 7.36 2.15
N ALA A 145 6.11 6.22 2.79
CA ALA A 145 5.66 4.92 2.35
C ALA A 145 4.13 4.90 2.09
N PRO A 146 3.64 4.25 1.02
CA PRO A 146 2.22 4.16 0.75
C PRO A 146 1.49 3.42 1.88
N ARG A 147 0.24 3.82 2.14
CA ARG A 147 -0.66 3.13 3.07
C ARG A 147 -1.49 2.12 2.29
N LEU A 148 -1.50 0.87 2.71
CA LEU A 148 -2.24 -0.18 2.05
C LEU A 148 -3.23 -0.82 3.03
N VAL A 149 -4.50 -0.88 2.66
CA VAL A 149 -5.52 -1.67 3.36
C VAL A 149 -5.78 -2.93 2.53
N TYR A 150 -5.63 -4.08 3.15
CA TYR A 150 -5.85 -5.38 2.53
C TYR A 150 -7.10 -6.04 3.11
N ALA A 151 -8.05 -6.37 2.26
CA ALA A 151 -9.19 -7.19 2.64
C ALA A 151 -8.78 -8.67 2.58
N SER A 152 -8.51 -9.24 3.75
CA SER A 152 -8.26 -10.67 3.91
C SER A 152 -9.59 -11.45 4.03
N THR A 153 -9.64 -12.44 4.89
CA THR A 153 -10.84 -13.26 5.14
C THR A 153 -10.72 -13.95 6.51
N THR A 154 -11.84 -14.15 7.16
CA THR A 154 -11.93 -14.98 8.38
C THR A 154 -11.53 -16.45 8.14
N GLY A 155 -11.60 -16.95 6.90
CA GLY A 155 -11.16 -18.30 6.55
C GLY A 155 -9.68 -18.59 6.84
N VAL A 156 -8.86 -17.58 7.18
CA VAL A 156 -7.47 -17.78 7.62
C VAL A 156 -7.38 -18.45 9.00
N TYR A 157 -8.44 -18.39 9.80
CA TYR A 157 -8.51 -19.01 11.12
C TYR A 157 -8.85 -20.51 11.07
N GLY A 158 -9.43 -20.99 9.95
CA GLY A 158 -9.93 -22.34 9.83
C GLY A 158 -11.25 -22.56 10.57
N ASP A 159 -11.49 -23.78 10.99
CA ASP A 159 -12.63 -24.11 11.82
C ASP A 159 -12.31 -23.76 13.29
N CYS A 160 -13.17 -22.97 13.89
CA CYS A 160 -13.05 -22.52 15.29
C CYS A 160 -14.16 -23.15 16.16
N GLY A 161 -14.95 -24.10 15.66
CA GLY A 161 -15.99 -24.79 16.42
C GLY A 161 -17.05 -23.85 17.02
N GLY A 162 -17.35 -22.72 16.37
CA GLY A 162 -18.29 -21.70 16.87
C GLY A 162 -17.72 -20.79 17.97
N ALA A 163 -16.44 -20.88 18.30
CA ALA A 163 -15.83 -20.03 19.31
C ALA A 163 -15.80 -18.55 18.86
N ARG A 164 -15.99 -17.64 19.81
CA ARG A 164 -15.72 -16.20 19.59
C ARG A 164 -14.22 -15.99 19.54
N ILE A 165 -13.74 -15.45 18.44
CA ILE A 165 -12.33 -15.19 18.20
C ILE A 165 -12.11 -13.71 17.85
N ASP A 166 -10.89 -13.23 18.03
CA ASP A 166 -10.42 -11.92 17.64
C ASP A 166 -9.23 -12.00 16.67
N GLU A 167 -8.63 -10.88 16.33
CA GLU A 167 -7.54 -10.78 15.38
C GLU A 167 -6.23 -11.40 15.90
N THR A 168 -6.13 -11.73 17.19
CA THR A 168 -4.96 -12.37 17.81
C THR A 168 -5.02 -13.89 17.72
N HIS A 169 -6.19 -14.44 17.37
CA HIS A 169 -6.37 -15.89 17.26
C HIS A 169 -5.37 -16.51 16.26
N PRO A 170 -4.78 -17.68 16.58
CA PRO A 170 -3.81 -18.34 15.71
C PRO A 170 -4.39 -18.69 14.33
N LEU A 171 -3.59 -18.46 13.28
CA LEU A 171 -4.01 -18.76 11.92
C LEU A 171 -3.87 -20.26 11.65
N ARG A 172 -4.97 -20.89 11.22
CA ARG A 172 -5.08 -22.32 10.89
C ARG A 172 -5.73 -22.51 9.52
N PRO A 173 -5.10 -22.03 8.42
CA PRO A 173 -5.70 -22.12 7.10
C PRO A 173 -5.92 -23.59 6.69
N ALA A 174 -7.15 -23.94 6.32
CA ALA A 174 -7.54 -25.31 5.99
C ALA A 174 -7.64 -25.57 4.47
N ASN A 175 -7.62 -24.54 3.63
CA ASN A 175 -7.77 -24.68 2.18
C ASN A 175 -6.77 -23.83 1.40
N PRO A 176 -6.53 -24.13 0.10
CA PRO A 176 -5.53 -23.41 -0.71
C PRO A 176 -5.74 -21.88 -0.77
N ARG A 177 -6.99 -21.43 -0.79
CA ARG A 177 -7.32 -19.99 -0.80
C ARG A 177 -6.91 -19.32 0.52
N ALA A 178 -7.17 -19.97 1.65
CA ALA A 178 -6.79 -19.46 2.97
C ALA A 178 -5.25 -19.43 3.13
N PHE A 179 -4.52 -20.43 2.63
CA PHE A 179 -3.05 -20.42 2.61
C PHE A 179 -2.51 -19.21 1.84
N ARG A 180 -3.08 -18.90 0.66
CA ARG A 180 -2.67 -17.73 -0.12
C ARG A 180 -2.98 -16.41 0.61
N ARG A 181 -4.12 -16.32 1.30
CA ARG A 181 -4.45 -15.15 2.13
C ARG A 181 -3.46 -14.96 3.27
N VAL A 182 -3.09 -16.02 3.97
CA VAL A 182 -2.03 -15.99 5.00
C VAL A 182 -0.69 -15.58 4.40
N SER A 183 -0.34 -16.08 3.20
CA SER A 183 0.86 -15.66 2.48
C SER A 183 0.85 -14.16 2.17
N ALA A 184 -0.27 -13.62 1.67
CA ALA A 184 -0.44 -12.19 1.42
C ALA A 184 -0.22 -11.35 2.69
N GLU A 185 -0.85 -11.76 3.80
CA GLU A 185 -0.70 -11.08 5.09
C GLU A 185 0.76 -11.06 5.57
N ARG A 186 1.47 -12.19 5.47
CA ARG A 186 2.90 -12.29 5.81
C ARG A 186 3.76 -11.36 4.96
N GLN A 187 3.52 -11.30 3.65
CA GLN A 187 4.23 -10.42 2.72
C GLN A 187 4.00 -8.95 3.08
N LEU A 188 2.76 -8.54 3.39
CA LEU A 188 2.40 -7.18 3.77
C LEU A 188 3.03 -6.78 5.11
N ARG A 189 3.00 -7.66 6.11
CA ARG A 189 3.67 -7.44 7.39
C ARG A 189 5.18 -7.27 7.21
N ALA A 190 5.81 -8.16 6.43
CA ALA A 190 7.23 -8.05 6.13
C ALA A 190 7.59 -6.76 5.37
N ALA A 191 6.75 -6.31 4.44
CA ALA A 191 6.94 -5.04 3.74
C ALA A 191 6.78 -3.84 4.69
N THR A 192 5.87 -3.92 5.66
CA THR A 192 5.67 -2.89 6.70
C THR A 192 6.88 -2.79 7.62
N VAL A 193 7.39 -3.91 8.10
CA VAL A 193 8.60 -3.96 8.96
C VAL A 193 9.81 -3.35 8.24
N ARG A 194 9.95 -3.61 6.93
CA ARG A 194 11.01 -3.01 6.11
C ARG A 194 10.79 -1.53 5.77
N GLY A 195 9.67 -0.93 6.19
CA GLY A 195 9.35 0.46 5.87
C GLY A 195 8.99 0.72 4.40
N VAL A 196 8.73 -0.32 3.62
CA VAL A 196 8.41 -0.24 2.19
C VAL A 196 7.00 0.32 1.97
N LEU A 197 6.07 -0.08 2.82
CA LEU A 197 4.71 0.43 2.90
C LEU A 197 4.19 0.33 4.34
N SER A 198 3.01 0.89 4.62
CA SER A 198 2.30 0.71 5.88
C SER A 198 1.00 -0.05 5.61
N ALA A 199 0.95 -1.34 5.95
CA ALA A 199 -0.21 -2.17 5.73
C ALA A 199 -1.14 -2.24 6.94
N ARG A 200 -2.45 -2.25 6.65
CA ARG A 200 -3.52 -2.66 7.58
C ARG A 200 -4.24 -3.85 6.96
N ILE A 201 -4.50 -4.87 7.74
CA ILE A 201 -5.15 -6.10 7.31
C ILE A 201 -6.52 -6.16 7.99
N VAL A 202 -7.56 -6.33 7.19
CA VAL A 202 -8.94 -6.52 7.64
C VAL A 202 -9.32 -7.96 7.33
N ARG A 203 -9.83 -8.69 8.31
CA ARG A 203 -10.24 -10.09 8.19
C ARG A 203 -11.75 -10.25 8.35
#